data_7f3560fab1c2086206f5ee4cebe620d1
#
_entry.id   7f3560fab1c2086206f5ee4cebe620d1
#
_cell.length_a   1.000
_cell.length_b   1.000
_cell.length_c   1.000
_cell.angle_alpha   90.00
_cell.angle_beta   90.00
_cell.angle_gamma   90.00
#
_symmetry.space_group_name_H-M   'P 1'
#
loop_
_entity.id
_entity.type
_entity.pdbx_description
1 polymer ?
#
loop_
_entity_poly.entity_id
_entity_poly.type
_entity_poly.pdbx_seq_one_letter_code
_entity_poly.pdbx_strand_id
1 'polypeptide(L)'
;KQIPAALTAALIGLIACFFITCDYDNFTSMIKRNVSEKHEHALVRTKHLLIDILGKMCKSYLTIMFVTFCEVSIGLNILKLIGVYTGGYILVIAICTALVDILPVFGTGTVMIPWAVISLFTGKTGLGIGLLVIYGIITVIRQILEPRLVAMNVDMPPILTLAGMYI
;
A
#
# COMPACT_ATOMS: atom_id res chain seq x y z
N LYS A 1 3.12 22.75 -10.66
CA LYS A 1 2.79 22.17 -12.01
C LYS A 1 2.90 20.65 -12.07
N GLN A 2 3.61 19.97 -11.14
CA GLN A 2 3.75 18.50 -11.13
C GLN A 2 2.56 17.77 -10.48
N ILE A 3 1.91 18.37 -9.50
CA ILE A 3 0.76 17.77 -8.79
C ILE A 3 -0.44 17.49 -9.71
N PRO A 4 -0.90 18.45 -10.57
CA PRO A 4 -2.00 18.16 -11.47
C PRO A 4 -1.64 17.11 -12.53
N ALA A 5 -0.38 17.05 -12.99
CA ALA A 5 0.06 16.03 -13.94
C ALA A 5 0.07 14.62 -13.33
N ALA A 6 0.49 14.47 -12.08
CA ALA A 6 0.45 13.20 -11.36
C ALA A 6 -1.00 12.74 -11.11
N LEU A 7 -1.90 13.67 -10.80
CA LEU A 7 -3.31 13.40 -10.56
C LEU A 7 -4.03 12.99 -11.84
N THR A 8 -3.74 13.65 -12.95
CA THR A 8 -4.28 13.27 -14.27
C THR A 8 -3.73 11.92 -14.73
N ALA A 9 -2.44 11.63 -14.53
CA ALA A 9 -1.86 10.33 -14.86
C ALA A 9 -2.49 9.20 -14.03
N ALA A 10 -2.71 9.41 -12.74
CA ALA A 10 -3.39 8.44 -11.86
C ALA A 10 -4.84 8.20 -12.29
N LEU A 11 -5.58 9.27 -12.65
CA LEU A 11 -6.95 9.17 -13.15
C LEU A 11 -7.03 8.40 -14.48
N ILE A 12 -6.15 8.71 -15.43
CA ILE A 12 -6.06 8.00 -16.70
C ILE A 12 -5.70 6.53 -16.47
N GLY A 13 -4.76 6.23 -15.57
CA GLY A 13 -4.39 4.87 -15.19
C GLY A 13 -5.56 4.09 -14.58
N LEU A 14 -6.34 4.69 -13.71
CA LEU A 14 -7.54 4.08 -13.11
C LEU A 14 -8.62 3.80 -14.17
N ILE A 15 -8.87 4.75 -15.06
CA ILE A 15 -9.83 4.60 -16.17
C ILE A 15 -9.38 3.50 -17.12
N ALA A 16 -8.10 3.48 -17.51
CA ALA A 16 -7.55 2.44 -18.37
C ALA A 16 -7.63 1.05 -17.70
N CYS A 17 -7.33 0.94 -16.41
CA CYS A 17 -7.45 -0.29 -15.65
C CYS A 17 -8.91 -0.79 -15.61
N PHE A 18 -9.86 0.11 -15.41
CA PHE A 18 -11.29 -0.20 -15.44
C PHE A 18 -11.73 -0.73 -16.80
N PHE A 19 -11.38 -0.03 -17.90
CA PHE A 19 -11.73 -0.47 -19.26
C PHE A 19 -11.10 -1.80 -19.62
N ILE A 20 -9.82 -2.03 -19.29
CA ILE A 20 -9.15 -3.30 -19.55
C ILE A 20 -9.82 -4.43 -18.73
N THR A 21 -10.30 -4.16 -17.54
CA THR A 21 -10.99 -5.15 -16.71
C THR A 21 -12.38 -5.46 -17.25
N CYS A 22 -13.12 -4.44 -17.71
CA CYS A 22 -14.46 -4.62 -18.29
C CYS A 22 -14.44 -5.35 -19.64
N ASP A 23 -13.41 -5.11 -20.45
CA ASP A 23 -13.27 -5.65 -21.82
C ASP A 23 -12.18 -6.74 -21.91
N TYR A 24 -11.92 -7.42 -20.80
CA TYR A 24 -10.83 -8.39 -20.66
C TYR A 24 -10.86 -9.49 -21.75
N ASP A 25 -12.04 -10.01 -22.07
CA ASP A 25 -12.20 -11.09 -23.05
C ASP A 25 -11.94 -10.61 -24.48
N ASN A 26 -12.42 -9.42 -24.85
CA ASN A 26 -12.16 -8.80 -26.13
C ASN A 26 -10.70 -8.42 -26.28
N PHE A 27 -10.11 -7.83 -25.24
CA PHE A 27 -8.71 -7.46 -25.22
C PHE A 27 -7.79 -8.68 -25.35
N THR A 28 -8.09 -9.76 -24.63
CA THR A 28 -7.32 -11.01 -24.69
C THR A 28 -7.46 -11.70 -26.04
N SER A 29 -8.67 -11.68 -26.64
CA SER A 29 -8.91 -12.24 -27.96
C SER A 29 -8.20 -11.45 -29.07
N MET A 30 -8.17 -10.13 -28.95
CA MET A 30 -7.47 -9.23 -29.88
C MET A 30 -5.95 -9.44 -29.84
N ILE A 31 -5.38 -9.62 -28.64
CA ILE A 31 -3.96 -9.97 -28.46
C ILE A 31 -3.67 -11.35 -29.06
N LYS A 32 -4.48 -12.36 -28.75
CA LYS A 32 -4.30 -13.72 -29.29
C LYS A 32 -4.39 -13.76 -30.81
N ARG A 33 -5.24 -12.95 -31.43
CA ARG A 33 -5.43 -12.90 -32.87
C ARG A 33 -4.26 -12.25 -33.63
N ASN A 34 -3.54 -11.34 -32.98
CA ASN A 34 -2.43 -10.59 -33.59
C ASN A 34 -1.04 -11.15 -33.24
N VAL A 35 -0.96 -12.16 -32.40
CA VAL A 35 0.31 -12.75 -31.96
C VAL A 35 0.54 -14.06 -32.74
N SER A 36 1.66 -14.14 -33.45
CA SER A 36 2.13 -15.34 -34.14
C SER A 36 2.32 -16.48 -33.11
N GLU A 37 1.98 -17.73 -33.50
CA GLU A 37 2.09 -18.95 -32.69
C GLU A 37 3.41 -19.07 -31.90
N LYS A 38 4.49 -18.52 -32.45
CA LYS A 38 5.81 -18.50 -31.82
C LYS A 38 5.88 -17.67 -30.52
N HIS A 39 4.96 -16.73 -30.33
CA HIS A 39 4.89 -15.84 -29.16
C HIS A 39 3.75 -16.22 -28.20
N GLU A 40 2.91 -17.18 -28.55
CA GLU A 40 1.81 -17.63 -27.70
C GLU A 40 2.34 -18.24 -26.39
N HIS A 41 3.38 -19.06 -26.46
CA HIS A 41 4.04 -19.63 -25.29
C HIS A 41 4.68 -18.55 -24.38
N ALA A 42 5.22 -17.49 -24.98
CA ALA A 42 5.78 -16.37 -24.22
C ALA A 42 4.68 -15.58 -23.50
N LEU A 43 3.54 -15.34 -24.14
CA LEU A 43 2.38 -14.64 -23.54
C LEU A 43 1.76 -15.43 -22.40
N VAL A 44 1.55 -16.74 -22.57
CA VAL A 44 1.02 -17.59 -21.50
C VAL A 44 1.97 -17.60 -20.31
N ARG A 45 3.27 -17.73 -20.56
CA ARG A 45 4.29 -17.67 -19.49
C ARG A 45 4.31 -16.33 -18.79
N THR A 46 4.23 -15.21 -19.53
CA THR A 46 4.18 -13.86 -18.96
C THR A 46 2.91 -13.65 -18.13
N LYS A 47 1.75 -14.14 -18.61
CA LYS A 47 0.49 -14.09 -17.85
C LYS A 47 0.63 -14.83 -16.51
N HIS A 48 1.17 -16.05 -16.51
CA HIS A 48 1.36 -16.82 -15.27
C HIS A 48 2.33 -16.12 -14.32
N LEU A 49 3.44 -15.59 -14.84
CA LEU A 49 4.40 -14.82 -14.04
C LEU A 49 3.75 -13.55 -13.44
N LEU A 50 2.97 -12.81 -14.21
CA LEU A 50 2.27 -11.62 -13.72
C LEU A 50 1.27 -11.97 -12.62
N ILE A 51 0.46 -13.02 -12.80
CA ILE A 51 -0.51 -13.47 -11.80
C ILE A 51 0.20 -13.91 -10.51
N ASP A 52 1.30 -14.64 -10.62
CA ASP A 52 2.08 -15.08 -9.47
C ASP A 52 2.72 -13.89 -8.72
N ILE A 53 3.31 -12.95 -9.46
CA ILE A 53 3.88 -11.72 -8.88
C ILE A 53 2.80 -10.88 -8.20
N LEU A 54 1.66 -10.66 -8.86
CA LEU A 54 0.55 -9.89 -8.30
C LEU A 54 -0.02 -10.57 -7.05
N GLY A 55 -0.16 -11.89 -7.06
CA GLY A 55 -0.60 -12.66 -5.89
C GLY A 55 0.36 -12.53 -4.70
N LYS A 56 1.66 -12.62 -4.97
CA LYS A 56 2.71 -12.44 -3.96
C LYS A 56 2.73 -11.00 -3.41
N MET A 57 2.58 -10.01 -4.28
CA MET A 57 2.47 -8.60 -3.86
C MET A 57 1.22 -8.37 -3.01
N CYS A 58 0.06 -8.89 -3.42
CA CYS A 58 -1.18 -8.77 -2.65
C CYS A 58 -1.02 -9.37 -1.24
N LYS A 59 -0.40 -10.53 -1.14
CA LYS A 59 -0.09 -11.16 0.15
C LYS A 59 0.82 -10.28 1.02
N SER A 60 1.85 -9.66 0.42
CA SER A 60 2.74 -8.73 1.14
C SER A 60 1.99 -7.51 1.67
N TYR A 61 1.13 -6.90 0.85
CA TYR A 61 0.33 -5.75 1.28
C TYR A 61 -0.67 -6.11 2.37
N LEU A 62 -1.31 -7.28 2.30
CA LEU A 62 -2.18 -7.77 3.38
C LEU A 62 -1.41 -7.97 4.69
N THR A 63 -0.17 -8.45 4.61
CA THR A 63 0.68 -8.61 5.79
C THR A 63 1.03 -7.25 6.40
N ILE A 64 1.42 -6.26 5.57
CA ILE A 64 1.70 -4.89 6.03
C ILE A 64 0.46 -4.30 6.70
N MET A 65 -0.71 -4.42 6.07
CA MET A 65 -1.99 -3.95 6.63
C MET A 65 -2.27 -4.57 8.01
N PHE A 66 -2.05 -5.86 8.17
CA PHE A 66 -2.25 -6.54 9.44
C PHE A 66 -1.27 -6.05 10.52
N VAL A 67 0.00 -5.83 10.15
CA VAL A 67 1.01 -5.28 11.07
C VAL A 67 0.61 -3.87 11.49
N THR A 68 0.26 -2.99 10.55
CA THR A 68 -0.20 -1.62 10.83
C THR A 68 -1.43 -1.62 11.74
N PHE A 69 -2.38 -2.52 11.50
CA PHE A 69 -3.55 -2.68 12.38
C PHE A 69 -3.14 -3.02 13.81
N CYS A 70 -2.22 -3.96 14.00
CA CYS A 70 -1.70 -4.33 15.31
C CYS A 70 -0.97 -3.17 15.99
N GLU A 71 -0.10 -2.47 15.27
CA GLU A 71 0.68 -1.35 15.80
C GLU A 71 -0.22 -0.20 16.27
N VAL A 72 -1.19 0.21 15.42
CA VAL A 72 -2.15 1.26 15.78
C VAL A 72 -3.01 0.84 16.96
N SER A 73 -3.48 -0.42 16.97
CA SER A 73 -4.29 -0.95 18.05
C SER A 73 -3.53 -0.97 19.37
N ILE A 74 -2.30 -1.45 19.38
CA ILE A 74 -1.43 -1.48 20.57
C ILE A 74 -1.11 -0.05 21.00
N GLY A 75 -0.70 0.82 20.09
CA GLY A 75 -0.36 2.21 20.39
C GLY A 75 -1.51 2.97 21.04
N LEU A 76 -2.72 2.88 20.49
CA LEU A 76 -3.90 3.53 21.07
C LEU A 76 -4.32 2.91 22.42
N ASN A 77 -4.15 1.61 22.61
CA ASN A 77 -4.38 0.98 23.91
C ASN A 77 -3.39 1.48 24.96
N ILE A 78 -2.12 1.65 24.62
CA ILE A 78 -1.12 2.23 25.52
C ILE A 78 -1.51 3.67 25.90
N LEU A 79 -1.92 4.51 24.94
CA LEU A 79 -2.39 5.86 25.24
C LEU A 79 -3.63 5.87 26.12
N LYS A 80 -4.50 4.88 25.98
CA LYS A 80 -5.68 4.70 26.86
C LYS A 80 -5.27 4.31 28.27
N LEU A 81 -4.30 3.42 28.45
CA LEU A 81 -3.76 3.01 29.76
C LEU A 81 -3.11 4.19 30.49
N ILE A 82 -2.41 5.07 29.79
CA ILE A 82 -1.80 6.28 30.33
C ILE A 82 -2.87 7.35 30.70
N GLY A 83 -4.14 7.13 30.29
CA GLY A 83 -5.24 8.06 30.56
C GLY A 83 -5.32 9.26 29.60
N VAL A 84 -4.50 9.27 28.56
CA VAL A 84 -4.42 10.34 27.56
C VAL A 84 -5.52 10.22 26.51
N TYR A 85 -5.89 8.97 26.16
CA TYR A 85 -6.96 8.67 25.22
C TYR A 85 -8.20 8.16 25.94
N THR A 86 -9.30 8.90 25.83
CA THR A 86 -10.60 8.57 26.48
C THR A 86 -11.63 7.96 25.52
N GLY A 87 -11.28 7.80 24.24
CA GLY A 87 -12.19 7.25 23.22
C GLY A 87 -12.39 5.74 23.33
N GLY A 88 -13.59 5.28 22.96
CA GLY A 88 -13.95 3.85 23.01
C GLY A 88 -13.72 3.09 21.70
N TYR A 89 -13.46 3.79 20.59
CA TYR A 89 -13.49 3.19 19.23
C TYR A 89 -12.10 2.83 18.68
N ILE A 90 -11.20 2.33 19.53
CA ILE A 90 -9.80 2.01 19.14
C ILE A 90 -9.76 1.06 17.96
N LEU A 91 -10.58 0.01 17.98
CA LEU A 91 -10.60 -1.03 16.97
C LEU A 91 -11.07 -0.50 15.60
N VAL A 92 -12.09 0.36 15.61
CA VAL A 92 -12.60 1.00 14.39
C VAL A 92 -11.54 1.92 13.78
N ILE A 93 -10.89 2.72 14.60
CA ILE A 93 -9.82 3.62 14.15
C ILE A 93 -8.64 2.83 13.59
N ALA A 94 -8.24 1.73 14.26
CA ALA A 94 -7.16 0.88 13.79
C ALA A 94 -7.49 0.23 12.43
N ILE A 95 -8.73 -0.26 12.24
CA ILE A 95 -9.17 -0.83 10.95
C ILE A 95 -9.19 0.25 9.87
N CYS A 96 -9.80 1.41 10.13
CA CYS A 96 -9.85 2.51 9.17
C CYS A 96 -8.44 2.98 8.76
N THR A 97 -7.53 3.10 9.73
CA THR A 97 -6.14 3.51 9.46
C THR A 97 -5.41 2.45 8.63
N ALA A 98 -5.58 1.17 8.96
CA ALA A 98 -4.97 0.07 8.21
C ALA A 98 -5.52 -0.03 6.77
N LEU A 99 -6.81 0.25 6.55
CA LEU A 99 -7.41 0.31 5.21
C LEU A 99 -6.84 1.46 4.37
N VAL A 100 -6.69 2.64 4.97
CA VAL A 100 -6.07 3.79 4.28
C VAL A 100 -4.61 3.52 3.96
N ASP A 101 -3.94 2.72 4.78
CA ASP A 101 -2.53 2.35 4.60
C ASP A 101 -2.27 1.43 3.40
N ILE A 102 -3.29 0.75 2.86
CA ILE A 102 -3.19 -0.01 1.59
C ILE A 102 -2.82 0.92 0.42
N LEU A 103 -3.26 2.16 0.47
CA LEU A 103 -2.99 3.12 -0.59
C LEU A 103 -1.54 3.66 -0.47
N PRO A 104 -0.63 3.32 -1.40
CA PRO A 104 0.79 3.67 -1.28
C PRO A 104 1.06 5.18 -1.27
N VAL A 105 0.08 5.99 -1.70
CA VAL A 105 0.18 7.45 -1.76
C VAL A 105 -0.23 8.11 -0.44
N PHE A 106 -1.20 7.54 0.25
CA PHE A 106 -1.80 8.17 1.44
C PHE A 106 -1.12 7.72 2.74
N GLY A 107 -0.95 6.43 2.95
CA GLY A 107 -0.31 5.88 4.14
C GLY A 107 -1.01 6.24 5.47
N THR A 108 -0.49 5.72 6.58
CA THR A 108 -0.97 6.00 7.94
C THR A 108 -0.87 7.48 8.31
N GLY A 109 0.09 8.21 7.72
CA GLY A 109 0.30 9.64 7.99
C GLY A 109 -0.90 10.51 7.64
N THR A 110 -1.66 10.17 6.61
CA THR A 110 -2.85 10.93 6.20
C THR A 110 -3.93 10.94 7.27
N VAL A 111 -4.01 9.92 8.10
CA VAL A 111 -4.96 9.83 9.21
C VAL A 111 -4.34 10.35 10.51
N MET A 112 -3.11 9.90 10.82
CA MET A 112 -2.47 10.18 12.10
C MET A 112 -2.02 11.63 12.26
N ILE A 113 -1.47 12.25 11.19
CA ILE A 113 -0.94 13.62 11.26
C ILE A 113 -2.06 14.64 11.48
N PRO A 114 -3.15 14.67 10.68
CA PRO A 114 -4.24 15.62 10.95
C PRO A 114 -4.87 15.42 12.33
N TRP A 115 -5.02 14.17 12.74
CA TRP A 115 -5.56 13.89 14.08
C TRP A 115 -4.65 14.36 15.20
N ALA A 116 -3.35 14.16 15.09
CA ALA A 116 -2.36 14.68 16.05
C ALA A 116 -2.40 16.22 16.11
N VAL A 117 -2.43 16.87 14.94
CA VAL A 117 -2.50 18.34 14.84
C VAL A 117 -3.77 18.88 15.51
N ILE A 118 -4.94 18.33 15.17
CA ILE A 118 -6.22 18.72 15.80
C ILE A 118 -6.17 18.50 17.32
N SER A 119 -5.58 17.39 17.79
CA SER A 119 -5.45 17.12 19.21
C SER A 119 -4.55 18.14 19.93
N LEU A 120 -3.48 18.59 19.29
CA LEU A 120 -2.62 19.65 19.82
C LEU A 120 -3.35 20.98 19.93
N PHE A 121 -4.12 21.38 18.90
CA PHE A 121 -4.87 22.64 18.90
C PHE A 121 -6.06 22.62 19.87
N THR A 122 -6.63 21.47 20.17
CA THR A 122 -7.74 21.31 21.13
C THR A 122 -7.26 21.18 22.59
N GLY A 123 -5.98 21.43 22.87
CA GLY A 123 -5.40 21.41 24.20
C GLY A 123 -5.10 20.01 24.75
N LYS A 124 -5.33 18.95 23.96
CA LYS A 124 -4.98 17.56 24.32
C LYS A 124 -3.56 17.24 23.87
N THR A 125 -2.57 17.99 24.39
CA THR A 125 -1.17 17.90 23.99
C THR A 125 -0.58 16.49 24.15
N GLY A 126 -0.93 15.80 25.25
CA GLY A 126 -0.48 14.42 25.47
C GLY A 126 -0.95 13.46 24.37
N LEU A 127 -2.20 13.59 23.90
CA LEU A 127 -2.74 12.79 22.81
C LEU A 127 -2.03 13.10 21.49
N GLY A 128 -1.84 14.37 21.16
CA GLY A 128 -1.17 14.79 19.93
C GLY A 128 0.26 14.27 19.84
N ILE A 129 1.04 14.42 20.94
CA ILE A 129 2.41 13.90 21.00
C ILE A 129 2.41 12.36 20.93
N GLY A 130 1.52 11.69 21.66
CA GLY A 130 1.39 10.23 21.63
C GLY A 130 1.09 9.69 20.21
N LEU A 131 0.19 10.34 19.47
CA LEU A 131 -0.11 9.96 18.08
C LEU A 131 1.10 10.15 17.16
N LEU A 132 1.88 11.23 17.31
CA LEU A 132 3.10 11.45 16.54
C LEU A 132 4.17 10.40 16.84
N VAL A 133 4.31 9.98 18.10
CA VAL A 133 5.24 8.91 18.49
C VAL A 133 4.82 7.58 17.86
N ILE A 134 3.53 7.23 17.94
CA ILE A 134 2.99 6.01 17.31
C ILE A 134 3.24 6.06 15.80
N TYR A 135 2.94 7.18 15.14
CA TYR A 135 3.20 7.36 13.71
C TYR A 135 4.68 7.20 13.35
N GLY A 136 5.57 7.75 14.17
CA GLY A 136 7.02 7.59 13.99
C GLY A 136 7.46 6.12 14.05
N ILE A 137 6.97 5.37 15.04
CA ILE A 137 7.25 3.94 15.20
C ILE A 137 6.74 3.15 13.98
N ILE A 138 5.49 3.36 13.57
CA ILE A 138 4.88 2.72 12.41
C ILE A 138 5.71 3.00 11.15
N THR A 139 6.13 4.24 10.95
CA THR A 139 6.92 4.65 9.78
C THR A 139 8.27 3.92 9.73
N VAL A 140 8.97 3.81 10.86
CA VAL A 140 10.25 3.11 10.94
C VAL A 140 10.08 1.61 10.65
N ILE A 141 9.09 0.98 11.28
CA ILE A 141 8.82 -0.46 11.08
C ILE A 141 8.45 -0.71 9.61
N ARG A 142 7.61 0.13 9.03
CA ARG A 142 7.24 0.04 7.62
C ARG A 142 8.43 0.17 6.67
N GLN A 143 9.33 1.13 6.90
CA GLN A 143 10.54 1.30 6.09
C GLN A 143 11.44 0.07 6.08
N ILE A 144 11.42 -0.72 7.15
CA ILE A 144 12.18 -1.95 7.26
C ILE A 144 11.41 -3.15 6.67
N LEU A 145 10.10 -3.21 6.93
CA LEU A 145 9.26 -4.35 6.54
C LEU A 145 8.94 -4.36 5.05
N GLU A 146 8.63 -3.20 4.48
CA GLU A 146 8.19 -3.07 3.08
C GLU A 146 9.24 -3.65 2.09
N PRO A 147 10.52 -3.23 2.12
CA PRO A 147 11.52 -3.80 1.23
C PRO A 147 11.79 -5.29 1.50
N ARG A 148 11.72 -5.74 2.77
CA ARG A 148 11.91 -7.16 3.09
C ARG A 148 10.80 -8.03 2.55
N LEU A 149 9.54 -7.64 2.72
CA LEU A 149 8.39 -8.41 2.25
C LEU A 149 8.32 -8.45 0.71
N VAL A 150 8.67 -7.36 0.06
CA VAL A 150 8.75 -7.31 -1.40
C VAL A 150 9.89 -8.20 -1.89
N ALA A 151 11.08 -8.11 -1.30
CA ALA A 151 12.24 -8.91 -1.69
C ALA A 151 12.04 -10.42 -1.46
N MET A 152 11.36 -10.82 -0.38
CA MET A 152 11.10 -12.24 -0.08
C MET A 152 10.06 -12.88 -1.01
N ASN A 153 9.14 -12.08 -1.57
CA ASN A 153 8.05 -12.59 -2.40
C ASN A 153 8.28 -12.43 -3.90
N VAL A 154 9.27 -11.64 -4.29
CA VAL A 154 9.67 -11.49 -5.70
C VAL A 154 11.04 -12.14 -5.84
N ASP A 155 11.07 -13.42 -6.27
CA ASP A 155 12.28 -14.07 -6.77
C ASP A 155 12.70 -13.35 -8.07
N MET A 156 13.21 -12.12 -7.93
CA MET A 156 13.80 -11.41 -9.06
C MET A 156 15.11 -12.11 -9.42
N PRO A 157 15.25 -12.64 -10.64
CA PRO A 157 16.55 -13.11 -11.08
C PRO A 157 17.55 -11.95 -10.98
N PRO A 158 18.78 -12.20 -10.49
CA PRO A 158 19.80 -11.15 -10.23
C PRO A 158 20.07 -10.25 -11.45
N ILE A 159 19.82 -10.77 -12.64
CA ILE A 159 19.98 -10.08 -13.93
C ILE A 159 19.03 -8.88 -14.07
N LEU A 160 17.79 -8.96 -13.57
CA LEU A 160 16.82 -7.85 -13.64
C LEU A 160 17.18 -6.72 -12.66
N THR A 161 17.73 -7.06 -11.51
CA THR A 161 18.20 -6.10 -10.53
C THR A 161 19.42 -5.32 -11.05
N LEU A 162 20.35 -6.02 -11.74
CA LEU A 162 21.50 -5.40 -12.39
C LEU A 162 21.08 -4.52 -13.59
N ALA A 163 20.10 -4.96 -14.38
CA ALA A 163 19.58 -4.15 -15.51
C ALA A 163 18.90 -2.86 -15.04
N GLY A 164 18.13 -2.91 -13.93
CA GLY A 164 17.47 -1.73 -13.34
C GLY A 164 18.45 -0.73 -12.69
N MET A 165 19.68 -1.15 -12.40
CA MET A 165 20.72 -0.31 -11.82
C MET A 165 21.57 0.43 -12.89
N TYR A 166 21.44 0.02 -14.16
CA TYR A 166 22.23 0.53 -15.29
C TYR A 166 21.39 1.38 -16.31
N ILE A 167 20.09 1.56 -16.09
CA ILE A 167 19.20 2.42 -16.86
C ILE A 167 18.77 3.61 -15.99
#